data_fdae215baa7f361326efb30efc044cc3
#
_entry.id   fdae215baa7f361326efb30efc044cc3
#
_cell.length_a   1.000
_cell.length_b   1.000
_cell.length_c   1.000
_cell.angle_alpha   90.00
_cell.angle_beta   90.00
_cell.angle_gamma   90.00
#
_symmetry.space_group_name_H-M   'P 1'
#
loop_
_entity.id
_entity.type
_entity.pdbx_description
1 polymer ?
#
loop_
_entity_poly.entity_id
_entity_poly.type
_entity_poly.pdbx_seq_one_letter_code
_entity_poly.pdbx_strand_id
1 'polypeptide(L)'
;MTNALASAGGNQIVVWGRATDGTLTYKQTIATGGTGSGVQIAAADSLGSQGALVLDVEHHHLFAVNTNSHGVNTPPTTTNYDCNAGSITSFLIAKDGTLTVADNVPSGGLFPDSLTVQGNSLYVLNAGGGLASSCGTTSPNITGFHVSPDGHLRPITGSTQPINPGPTSGTGENCSGFATLLPYLDCGLNPPAFPRSPAQIGFTPDGDKLVVTVKGTNSIYVFPFDGKAPGAPTITQAPGPTIPTYFGFSFDDAGHLIVAEPFGTAHSIPAAGASAVSSFTITRRGDLIPISTDVANAQALSCWVAIDPITQRYAYIDNNGSNNISSYTIGHDGSLTLLQANAATGSGGNDMAVARDRGGAFLYALNATNGKVGAWTINHDGSLTSIGAVTGLPAAAGAQGLAAY
;
A
#
# COMPACT_ATOMS: atom_id res chain seq x y z
N MET A 1 -4.23 -10.76 1.22
CA MET A 1 -5.68 -10.55 1.50
C MET A 1 -6.46 -10.64 0.20
N THR A 2 -7.71 -11.13 0.21
CA THR A 2 -8.48 -11.35 -1.02
C THR A 2 -9.12 -10.09 -1.62
N ASN A 3 -9.36 -9.05 -0.84
CA ASN A 3 -10.11 -7.85 -1.24
C ASN A 3 -11.44 -8.16 -1.98
N ALA A 4 -12.15 -9.19 -1.52
CA ALA A 4 -13.28 -9.77 -2.21
C ALA A 4 -14.61 -9.09 -1.89
N LEU A 5 -15.50 -9.02 -2.89
CA LEU A 5 -16.90 -8.58 -2.71
C LEU A 5 -17.69 -9.55 -1.80
N ALA A 6 -18.78 -9.07 -1.22
CA ALA A 6 -19.69 -9.89 -0.42
C ALA A 6 -20.22 -11.10 -1.19
N SER A 7 -20.55 -10.93 -2.47
CA SER A 7 -21.00 -12.02 -3.36
C SER A 7 -19.95 -13.12 -3.56
N ALA A 8 -18.68 -12.83 -3.30
CA ALA A 8 -17.57 -13.78 -3.33
C ALA A 8 -17.13 -14.25 -1.93
N GLY A 9 -17.98 -14.04 -0.91
CA GLY A 9 -17.71 -14.47 0.45
C GLY A 9 -17.02 -13.43 1.35
N GLY A 10 -16.78 -12.22 0.86
CA GLY A 10 -16.11 -11.16 1.60
C GLY A 10 -14.59 -11.32 1.67
N ASN A 11 -13.96 -10.41 2.40
CA ASN A 11 -12.51 -10.39 2.57
C ASN A 11 -12.02 -11.55 3.44
N GLN A 12 -10.90 -12.14 3.02
CA GLN A 12 -10.23 -13.23 3.71
C GLN A 12 -8.72 -12.99 3.75
N ILE A 13 -8.09 -13.42 4.83
CA ILE A 13 -6.64 -13.56 4.92
C ILE A 13 -6.29 -15.01 4.63
N VAL A 14 -5.39 -15.21 3.66
CA VAL A 14 -4.77 -16.53 3.41
C VAL A 14 -3.40 -16.52 4.07
N VAL A 15 -3.15 -17.49 4.93
CA VAL A 15 -1.93 -17.62 5.71
C VAL A 15 -1.12 -18.78 5.18
N TRP A 16 0.16 -18.56 4.96
CA TRP A 16 1.15 -19.58 4.66
C TRP A 16 2.20 -19.64 5.75
N GLY A 17 2.55 -20.85 6.17
CA GLY A 17 3.74 -21.07 6.99
C GLY A 17 5.00 -20.96 6.14
N ARG A 18 5.98 -20.18 6.59
CA ARG A 18 7.28 -20.04 5.93
C ARG A 18 8.29 -21.02 6.54
N ALA A 19 8.96 -21.79 5.70
CA ALA A 19 10.10 -22.60 6.10
C ALA A 19 11.40 -21.76 6.16
N THR A 20 12.46 -22.29 6.75
CA THR A 20 13.76 -21.60 6.87
C THR A 20 14.46 -21.34 5.53
N ASP A 21 14.08 -22.04 4.47
CA ASP A 21 14.53 -21.79 3.10
C ASP A 21 13.66 -20.80 2.34
N GLY A 22 12.67 -20.20 3.01
CA GLY A 22 11.74 -19.22 2.43
C GLY A 22 10.55 -19.84 1.70
N THR A 23 10.48 -21.16 1.54
CA THR A 23 9.33 -21.82 0.90
C THR A 23 8.08 -21.69 1.75
N LEU A 24 6.92 -21.61 1.07
CA LEU A 24 5.64 -21.36 1.69
C LEU A 24 4.76 -22.63 1.65
N THR A 25 4.04 -22.89 2.73
CA THR A 25 3.05 -23.96 2.82
C THR A 25 1.74 -23.41 3.36
N TYR A 26 0.61 -23.72 2.70
CA TYR A 26 -0.72 -23.28 3.15
C TYR A 26 -0.98 -23.69 4.60
N LYS A 27 -1.57 -22.78 5.35
CA LYS A 27 -1.87 -22.97 6.76
C LYS A 27 -3.34 -22.72 7.12
N GLN A 28 -3.88 -21.58 6.71
CA GLN A 28 -5.21 -21.13 7.12
C GLN A 28 -5.80 -20.15 6.10
N THR A 29 -7.11 -20.16 6.02
CA THR A 29 -7.90 -19.04 5.46
C THR A 29 -8.89 -18.58 6.52
N ILE A 30 -8.95 -17.28 6.80
CA ILE A 30 -9.82 -16.70 7.82
C ILE A 30 -10.53 -15.48 7.25
N ALA A 31 -11.84 -15.36 7.50
CA ALA A 31 -12.62 -14.20 7.11
C ALA A 31 -12.24 -12.98 7.96
N THR A 32 -12.23 -11.79 7.34
CA THR A 32 -12.03 -10.52 8.06
C THR A 32 -13.32 -9.99 8.71
N GLY A 33 -14.47 -10.48 8.27
CA GLY A 33 -15.78 -9.95 8.69
C GLY A 33 -16.22 -8.69 7.93
N GLY A 34 -15.42 -8.23 6.97
CA GLY A 34 -15.77 -7.15 6.06
C GLY A 34 -15.69 -7.57 4.59
N THR A 35 -15.83 -6.63 3.69
CA THR A 35 -15.79 -6.85 2.26
C THR A 35 -14.83 -5.90 1.57
N GLY A 36 -14.33 -6.29 0.41
CA GLY A 36 -13.45 -5.50 -0.43
C GLY A 36 -14.16 -4.84 -1.60
N SER A 37 -13.38 -4.16 -2.43
CA SER A 37 -13.84 -3.53 -3.67
C SER A 37 -13.86 -4.50 -4.86
N GLY A 38 -13.27 -5.70 -4.74
CA GLY A 38 -13.09 -6.60 -5.87
C GLY A 38 -12.19 -5.99 -6.95
N VAL A 39 -12.46 -6.28 -8.21
CA VAL A 39 -11.67 -5.81 -9.38
C VAL A 39 -12.15 -4.47 -9.94
N GLN A 40 -12.88 -3.69 -9.19
CA GLN A 40 -13.71 -2.62 -9.78
C GLN A 40 -12.95 -1.39 -10.23
N ILE A 41 -11.74 -1.14 -9.72
CA ILE A 41 -10.97 0.05 -10.09
C ILE A 41 -9.97 -0.26 -11.19
N ALA A 42 -9.21 -1.32 -10.99
CA ALA A 42 -8.28 -1.85 -11.97
C ALA A 42 -8.07 -3.33 -11.67
N ALA A 43 -8.11 -4.18 -12.69
CA ALA A 43 -7.91 -5.62 -12.51
C ALA A 43 -6.57 -5.95 -11.83
N ALA A 44 -5.60 -5.04 -11.94
CA ALA A 44 -4.25 -5.21 -11.43
C ALA A 44 -4.01 -4.55 -10.06
N ASP A 45 -4.72 -3.47 -9.70
CA ASP A 45 -4.51 -2.74 -8.44
C ASP A 45 -5.83 -2.15 -7.95
N SER A 46 -6.58 -2.96 -7.24
CA SER A 46 -7.96 -2.66 -6.84
C SER A 46 -8.08 -1.64 -5.73
N LEU A 47 -7.03 -1.39 -4.95
CA LEU A 47 -7.02 -0.39 -3.89
C LEU A 47 -6.24 0.86 -4.29
N GLY A 48 -5.33 0.75 -5.24
CA GLY A 48 -4.45 1.83 -5.62
C GLY A 48 -3.50 2.25 -4.51
N SER A 49 -3.02 1.28 -3.69
CA SER A 49 -2.30 1.56 -2.46
C SER A 49 -1.27 0.49 -2.11
N GLN A 50 -0.42 0.81 -1.14
CA GLN A 50 0.45 -0.12 -0.42
C GLN A 50 0.07 -0.13 1.07
N GLY A 51 0.20 -1.29 1.72
CA GLY A 51 -0.01 -1.41 3.16
C GLY A 51 -1.47 -1.67 3.54
N ALA A 52 -2.26 -2.32 2.69
CA ALA A 52 -3.61 -2.77 3.01
C ALA A 52 -3.66 -3.85 4.10
N LEU A 53 -2.53 -4.50 4.36
CA LEU A 53 -2.30 -5.52 5.39
C LEU A 53 -0.98 -5.22 6.08
N VAL A 54 -0.98 -5.04 7.41
CA VAL A 54 0.22 -4.74 8.19
C VAL A 54 0.36 -5.63 9.40
N LEU A 55 1.61 -5.98 9.71
CA LEU A 55 2.00 -6.79 10.87
C LEU A 55 2.59 -5.93 11.97
N ASP A 56 2.18 -6.19 13.20
CA ASP A 56 2.90 -5.84 14.40
C ASP A 56 3.52 -7.13 14.98
N VAL A 57 4.75 -7.38 14.61
CA VAL A 57 5.47 -8.60 15.00
C VAL A 57 5.74 -8.62 16.50
N GLU A 58 6.01 -7.46 17.10
CA GLU A 58 6.35 -7.32 18.51
C GLU A 58 5.18 -7.71 19.41
N HIS A 59 3.97 -7.29 19.05
CA HIS A 59 2.77 -7.57 19.84
C HIS A 59 1.93 -8.72 19.28
N HIS A 60 2.40 -9.39 18.24
CA HIS A 60 1.71 -10.52 17.59
C HIS A 60 0.32 -10.14 17.03
N HIS A 61 0.21 -8.98 16.39
CA HIS A 61 -1.01 -8.54 15.75
C HIS A 61 -0.87 -8.46 14.23
N LEU A 62 -1.98 -8.66 13.53
CA LEU A 62 -2.15 -8.38 12.11
C LEU A 62 -3.37 -7.47 11.93
N PHE A 63 -3.27 -6.48 11.06
CA PHE A 63 -4.35 -5.56 10.75
C PHE A 63 -4.64 -5.56 9.25
N ALA A 64 -5.93 -5.57 8.90
CA ALA A 64 -6.38 -5.58 7.51
C ALA A 64 -7.47 -4.53 7.29
N VAL A 65 -7.42 -3.84 6.15
CA VAL A 65 -8.53 -2.96 5.73
C VAL A 65 -9.64 -3.76 5.06
N ASN A 66 -10.86 -3.30 5.24
CA ASN A 66 -12.01 -3.69 4.44
C ASN A 66 -12.59 -2.41 3.85
N THR A 67 -12.51 -2.28 2.55
CA THR A 67 -12.95 -1.04 1.87
C THR A 67 -14.45 -0.83 1.95
N ASN A 68 -15.21 -1.90 2.22
CA ASN A 68 -16.63 -1.87 2.47
C ASN A 68 -16.98 -2.73 3.69
N SER A 69 -17.78 -2.23 4.61
CA SER A 69 -18.15 -2.94 5.84
C SER A 69 -19.47 -3.69 5.72
N HIS A 70 -20.31 -3.34 4.77
CA HIS A 70 -21.64 -3.95 4.57
C HIS A 70 -21.75 -4.49 3.15
N GLY A 71 -21.98 -5.79 3.07
CA GLY A 71 -22.03 -6.52 1.84
C GLY A 71 -23.11 -6.03 0.87
N VAL A 72 -22.75 -5.13 -0.01
CA VAL A 72 -23.56 -4.87 -1.20
C VAL A 72 -23.26 -5.99 -2.19
N ASN A 73 -24.25 -6.81 -2.47
CA ASN A 73 -24.16 -7.94 -3.41
C ASN A 73 -24.10 -7.50 -4.89
N THR A 74 -23.96 -6.21 -5.13
CA THR A 74 -23.90 -5.65 -6.48
C THR A 74 -22.61 -4.84 -6.62
N PRO A 75 -21.99 -4.87 -7.80
CA PRO A 75 -20.91 -3.92 -8.12
C PRO A 75 -21.36 -2.51 -7.72
N PRO A 76 -20.51 -1.66 -7.11
CA PRO A 76 -20.88 -0.29 -6.84
C PRO A 76 -21.27 0.35 -8.17
N THR A 77 -22.56 0.47 -8.33
CA THR A 77 -23.14 1.40 -9.27
C THR A 77 -23.25 2.73 -8.54
N THR A 78 -23.38 3.83 -9.26
CA THR A 78 -23.59 5.17 -8.70
C THR A 78 -24.74 5.28 -7.69
N THR A 79 -25.54 4.22 -7.53
CA THR A 79 -26.75 4.18 -6.70
C THR A 79 -26.66 3.23 -5.49
N ASN A 80 -25.68 2.33 -5.42
CA ASN A 80 -25.67 1.23 -4.43
C ASN A 80 -24.39 1.18 -3.58
N TYR A 81 -23.63 2.27 -3.51
CA TYR A 81 -22.46 2.33 -2.65
C TYR A 81 -22.90 2.53 -1.20
N ASP A 82 -22.48 1.65 -0.31
CA ASP A 82 -22.72 1.84 1.11
C ASP A 82 -21.80 2.95 1.63
N CYS A 83 -22.39 4.09 1.90
CA CYS A 83 -21.70 5.25 2.45
C CYS A 83 -21.21 5.02 3.89
N ASN A 84 -21.48 3.88 4.48
CA ASN A 84 -21.25 3.62 5.88
C ASN A 84 -19.88 3.02 6.16
N ALA A 85 -18.87 3.36 5.36
CA ALA A 85 -17.56 3.15 5.82
C ALA A 85 -16.93 1.77 5.60
N GLY A 86 -15.69 1.78 5.30
CA GLY A 86 -14.81 0.65 5.49
C GLY A 86 -14.59 0.33 6.97
N SER A 87 -13.97 -0.79 7.21
CA SER A 87 -13.58 -1.23 8.56
C SER A 87 -12.13 -1.67 8.60
N ILE A 88 -11.62 -1.80 9.82
CA ILE A 88 -10.34 -2.41 10.11
C ILE A 88 -10.62 -3.68 10.90
N THR A 89 -10.02 -4.79 10.47
CA THR A 89 -10.02 -6.02 11.26
C THR A 89 -8.66 -6.23 11.86
N SER A 90 -8.62 -6.47 13.16
CA SER A 90 -7.42 -6.90 13.89
C SER A 90 -7.48 -8.40 14.16
N PHE A 91 -6.30 -9.01 14.16
CA PHE A 91 -6.11 -10.42 14.45
C PHE A 91 -5.00 -10.60 15.47
N LEU A 92 -5.16 -11.60 16.34
CA LEU A 92 -4.08 -12.14 17.15
C LEU A 92 -3.35 -13.23 16.36
N ILE A 93 -2.04 -13.23 16.45
CA ILE A 93 -1.17 -14.24 15.84
C ILE A 93 -0.74 -15.22 16.92
N ALA A 94 -1.16 -16.48 16.81
CA ALA A 94 -0.75 -17.54 17.72
C ALA A 94 0.72 -17.94 17.47
N LYS A 95 1.35 -18.63 18.45
CA LYS A 95 2.74 -19.11 18.33
C LYS A 95 3.00 -19.99 17.11
N ASP A 96 1.99 -20.67 16.64
CA ASP A 96 2.07 -21.48 15.44
C ASP A 96 1.81 -20.68 14.15
N GLY A 97 1.55 -19.36 14.25
CA GLY A 97 1.26 -18.46 13.16
C GLY A 97 -0.19 -18.51 12.65
N THR A 98 -1.10 -19.22 13.34
CA THR A 98 -2.53 -19.12 13.04
C THR A 98 -3.12 -17.80 13.53
N LEU A 99 -4.16 -17.33 12.84
CA LEU A 99 -4.84 -16.08 13.14
C LEU A 99 -6.17 -16.35 13.84
N THR A 100 -6.53 -15.45 14.77
CA THR A 100 -7.85 -15.35 15.35
C THR A 100 -8.31 -13.90 15.28
N VAL A 101 -9.54 -13.65 14.84
CA VAL A 101 -10.11 -12.28 14.84
C VAL A 101 -10.22 -11.78 16.27
N ALA A 102 -9.65 -10.60 16.53
CA ALA A 102 -9.76 -9.91 17.81
C ALA A 102 -10.86 -8.85 17.75
N ASP A 103 -10.91 -8.05 16.68
CA ASP A 103 -11.87 -6.96 16.54
C ASP A 103 -12.17 -6.67 15.07
N ASN A 104 -13.30 -5.97 14.82
CA ASN A 104 -13.63 -5.37 13.54
C ASN A 104 -14.41 -4.08 13.81
N VAL A 105 -13.78 -2.93 13.51
CA VAL A 105 -14.31 -1.62 13.83
C VAL A 105 -14.37 -0.71 12.59
N PRO A 106 -15.31 0.26 12.54
CA PRO A 106 -15.30 1.27 11.47
C PRO A 106 -13.96 2.00 11.37
N SER A 107 -13.48 2.24 10.16
CA SER A 107 -12.19 2.90 9.91
C SER A 107 -12.16 4.41 10.20
N GLY A 108 -13.32 5.01 10.45
CA GLY A 108 -13.44 6.46 10.65
C GLY A 108 -13.49 7.28 9.37
N GLY A 109 -13.59 6.61 8.21
CA GLY A 109 -13.73 7.23 6.89
C GLY A 109 -14.27 6.27 5.85
N LEU A 110 -14.24 6.68 4.60
CA LEU A 110 -14.65 5.85 3.47
C LEU A 110 -13.43 5.27 2.77
N PHE A 111 -13.55 4.03 2.31
CA PHE A 111 -12.55 3.34 1.52
C PHE A 111 -11.16 3.32 2.19
N PRO A 112 -10.99 2.66 3.34
CA PRO A 112 -9.66 2.44 3.91
C PRO A 112 -8.83 1.60 2.94
N ASP A 113 -7.61 2.06 2.65
CA ASP A 113 -6.73 1.44 1.65
C ASP A 113 -5.32 1.17 2.16
N SER A 114 -4.90 1.83 3.26
CA SER A 114 -3.57 1.63 3.82
C SER A 114 -3.57 1.77 5.35
N LEU A 115 -2.68 1.04 6.01
CA LEU A 115 -2.50 1.00 7.46
C LEU A 115 -1.04 1.19 7.82
N THR A 116 -0.79 1.68 9.03
CA THR A 116 0.52 1.65 9.68
C THR A 116 0.37 1.51 11.18
N VAL A 117 1.30 0.83 11.83
CA VAL A 117 1.30 0.61 13.27
C VAL A 117 2.66 0.90 13.88
N GLN A 118 2.66 1.59 15.03
CA GLN A 118 3.85 1.87 15.82
C GLN A 118 3.49 1.78 17.31
N GLY A 119 4.13 0.86 18.03
CA GLY A 119 3.76 0.57 19.41
C GLY A 119 2.27 0.22 19.52
N ASN A 120 1.53 0.95 20.32
CA ASN A 120 0.09 0.76 20.51
C ASN A 120 -0.79 1.72 19.67
N SER A 121 -0.23 2.37 18.67
CA SER A 121 -0.94 3.31 17.79
C SER A 121 -1.06 2.74 16.38
N LEU A 122 -2.28 2.52 15.92
CA LEU A 122 -2.61 2.15 14.54
C LEU A 122 -3.23 3.34 13.83
N TYR A 123 -2.75 3.64 12.63
CA TYR A 123 -3.36 4.65 11.77
C TYR A 123 -3.84 4.03 10.47
N VAL A 124 -5.03 4.45 10.04
CA VAL A 124 -5.63 4.08 8.76
C VAL A 124 -5.70 5.30 7.85
N LEU A 125 -5.40 5.08 6.59
CA LEU A 125 -5.67 6.00 5.51
C LEU A 125 -6.99 5.61 4.85
N ASN A 126 -7.93 6.55 4.84
CA ASN A 126 -9.20 6.41 4.16
C ASN A 126 -9.14 7.25 2.88
N ALA A 127 -9.23 6.61 1.74
CA ALA A 127 -9.10 7.28 0.45
C ALA A 127 -10.31 8.15 0.08
N GLY A 128 -11.37 8.07 0.87
CA GLY A 128 -12.58 8.86 0.66
C GLY A 128 -13.54 8.23 -0.36
N GLY A 129 -14.65 8.89 -0.59
CA GLY A 129 -15.64 8.47 -1.56
C GLY A 129 -15.87 9.54 -2.64
N GLY A 130 -15.82 9.15 -3.92
CA GLY A 130 -15.79 10.14 -5.01
C GLY A 130 -17.14 10.56 -5.58
N LEU A 131 -18.19 9.71 -5.62
CA LEU A 131 -19.30 9.99 -6.51
C LEU A 131 -20.69 9.55 -6.08
N ALA A 132 -20.86 8.93 -4.96
CA ALA A 132 -22.23 8.77 -4.55
C ALA A 132 -22.73 10.13 -4.08
N SER A 133 -23.49 10.79 -4.90
CA SER A 133 -24.29 11.98 -4.53
C SER A 133 -25.15 11.73 -3.28
N SER A 134 -25.34 10.46 -2.91
CA SER A 134 -25.99 10.00 -1.70
C SER A 134 -25.09 9.93 -0.46
N CYS A 135 -23.75 9.84 -0.62
CA CYS A 135 -22.82 9.73 0.51
C CYS A 135 -22.23 11.05 0.99
N GLY A 136 -22.51 12.13 0.29
CA GLY A 136 -21.73 13.36 0.48
C GLY A 136 -20.29 13.14 0.02
N THR A 137 -19.55 14.20 -0.22
CA THR A 137 -18.12 14.17 -0.48
C THR A 137 -17.40 14.02 0.85
N THR A 138 -17.09 12.79 1.29
CA THR A 138 -16.15 12.61 2.39
C THR A 138 -14.75 12.70 1.81
N SER A 139 -14.04 13.75 2.20
CA SER A 139 -12.63 13.91 1.83
C SER A 139 -11.81 12.76 2.40
N PRO A 140 -10.73 12.36 1.73
CA PRO A 140 -9.74 11.45 2.30
C PRO A 140 -9.27 11.95 3.66
N ASN A 141 -8.96 11.04 4.55
CA ASN A 141 -8.46 11.37 5.88
C ASN A 141 -7.58 10.25 6.43
N ILE A 142 -6.80 10.57 7.44
CA ILE A 142 -6.20 9.58 8.34
C ILE A 142 -6.97 9.55 9.65
N THR A 143 -7.08 8.37 10.28
CA THR A 143 -7.71 8.21 11.60
C THR A 143 -6.90 7.23 12.45
N GLY A 144 -6.68 7.58 13.71
CA GLY A 144 -5.88 6.81 14.65
C GLY A 144 -6.71 5.97 15.61
N PHE A 145 -6.15 4.83 15.97
CA PHE A 145 -6.71 3.89 16.95
C PHE A 145 -5.65 3.49 17.97
N HIS A 146 -6.06 3.34 19.19
CA HIS A 146 -5.26 2.69 20.22
C HIS A 146 -5.48 1.17 20.13
N VAL A 147 -4.40 0.42 20.08
CA VAL A 147 -4.39 -1.05 20.05
C VAL A 147 -4.13 -1.56 21.46
N SER A 148 -5.04 -2.35 22.02
CA SER A 148 -4.83 -3.03 23.29
C SER A 148 -4.05 -4.35 23.11
N PRO A 149 -3.42 -4.90 24.16
CA PRO A 149 -2.65 -6.14 24.04
C PRO A 149 -3.45 -7.35 23.56
N ASP A 150 -4.76 -7.33 23.72
CA ASP A 150 -5.69 -8.35 23.20
C ASP A 150 -6.25 -8.03 21.80
N GLY A 151 -5.67 -7.03 21.12
CA GLY A 151 -5.94 -6.67 19.74
C GLY A 151 -7.19 -5.79 19.53
N HIS A 152 -7.89 -5.38 20.60
CA HIS A 152 -9.04 -4.48 20.42
C HIS A 152 -8.61 -3.06 20.02
N LEU A 153 -9.42 -2.46 19.14
CA LEU A 153 -9.18 -1.15 18.55
C LEU A 153 -10.12 -0.10 19.15
N ARG A 154 -9.55 1.00 19.66
CA ARG A 154 -10.32 2.13 20.18
C ARG A 154 -9.93 3.42 19.47
N PRO A 155 -10.87 4.15 18.83
CA PRO A 155 -10.55 5.41 18.17
C PRO A 155 -9.87 6.40 19.11
N ILE A 156 -8.82 7.05 18.64
CA ILE A 156 -8.13 8.13 19.37
C ILE A 156 -8.89 9.42 19.10
N THR A 157 -9.43 10.03 20.14
CA THR A 157 -10.16 11.29 20.02
C THR A 157 -9.26 12.40 19.44
N GLY A 158 -9.75 13.07 18.37
CA GLY A 158 -9.01 14.16 17.72
C GLY A 158 -7.87 13.72 16.79
N SER A 159 -7.72 12.42 16.53
CA SER A 159 -6.67 11.88 15.65
C SER A 159 -6.98 12.00 14.16
N THR A 160 -8.24 12.26 13.79
CA THR A 160 -8.62 12.37 12.39
C THR A 160 -8.09 13.66 11.79
N GLN A 161 -7.31 13.54 10.72
CA GLN A 161 -6.77 14.66 9.95
C GLN A 161 -7.20 14.54 8.49
N PRO A 162 -7.69 15.63 7.87
CA PRO A 162 -8.08 15.61 6.47
C PRO A 162 -6.86 15.55 5.56
N ILE A 163 -7.02 14.83 4.45
CA ILE A 163 -6.11 14.84 3.31
C ILE A 163 -6.80 15.57 2.18
N ASN A 164 -6.15 16.56 1.59
CA ASN A 164 -6.68 17.24 0.41
C ASN A 164 -6.20 16.51 -0.86
N PRO A 165 -7.08 15.80 -1.58
CA PRO A 165 -6.69 15.07 -2.79
C PRO A 165 -6.54 15.99 -4.02
N GLY A 166 -6.64 17.29 -3.84
CA GLY A 166 -6.71 18.27 -4.91
C GLY A 166 -8.15 18.52 -5.41
N PRO A 167 -8.33 19.28 -6.47
CA PRO A 167 -9.66 19.66 -6.95
C PRO A 167 -10.47 18.42 -7.31
N THR A 168 -11.63 18.27 -6.66
CA THR A 168 -12.58 17.18 -6.91
C THR A 168 -13.45 17.44 -8.15
N SER A 169 -13.41 18.64 -8.68
CA SER A 169 -14.18 19.10 -9.85
C SER A 169 -13.27 19.25 -11.08
N GLY A 170 -12.64 18.22 -11.52
CA GLY A 170 -12.00 18.18 -12.81
C GLY A 170 -12.86 17.38 -13.76
N THR A 171 -13.74 18.03 -14.50
CA THR A 171 -14.21 17.48 -15.77
C THR A 171 -12.99 17.19 -16.63
N GLY A 172 -12.51 15.95 -16.62
CA GLY A 172 -11.80 15.35 -17.72
C GLY A 172 -10.35 15.71 -18.03
N GLU A 173 -9.77 16.78 -17.54
CA GLU A 173 -8.49 17.23 -18.13
C GLU A 173 -7.28 16.33 -17.79
N ASN A 174 -7.22 15.74 -16.61
CA ASN A 174 -6.09 14.88 -16.23
C ASN A 174 -6.39 13.37 -16.34
N CYS A 175 -7.59 13.03 -16.73
CA CYS A 175 -8.04 11.65 -16.82
C CYS A 175 -8.21 11.17 -18.26
N SER A 176 -8.34 12.07 -19.23
CA SER A 176 -8.52 11.68 -20.65
C SER A 176 -7.36 10.85 -21.21
N GLY A 177 -6.16 11.06 -20.71
CA GLY A 177 -5.03 10.25 -21.07
C GLY A 177 -4.98 8.88 -20.35
N PHE A 178 -5.46 8.78 -19.12
CA PHE A 178 -5.57 7.50 -18.39
C PHE A 178 -6.65 6.59 -18.98
N ALA A 179 -7.76 7.15 -19.44
CA ALA A 179 -8.85 6.39 -20.04
C ALA A 179 -8.46 5.67 -21.35
N THR A 180 -7.46 6.17 -22.08
CA THR A 180 -6.96 5.51 -23.29
C THR A 180 -6.00 4.37 -23.03
N LEU A 181 -5.31 4.39 -21.89
CA LEU A 181 -4.28 3.43 -21.52
C LEU A 181 -4.78 2.37 -20.56
N LEU A 182 -5.66 2.77 -19.66
CA LEU A 182 -6.31 1.93 -18.68
C LEU A 182 -7.80 2.28 -18.73
N PRO A 183 -8.57 1.72 -19.66
CA PRO A 183 -9.99 2.04 -19.86
C PRO A 183 -10.85 1.77 -18.61
N TYR A 184 -10.25 1.22 -17.56
CA TYR A 184 -10.86 0.95 -16.25
C TYR A 184 -10.58 2.05 -15.22
N LEU A 185 -9.72 3.02 -15.52
CA LEU A 185 -9.45 4.17 -14.66
C LEU A 185 -10.42 5.30 -14.99
N ASP A 186 -11.69 5.07 -14.74
CA ASP A 186 -12.67 6.12 -14.84
C ASP A 186 -12.47 7.14 -13.71
N CYS A 187 -12.06 8.33 -14.08
CA CYS A 187 -11.82 9.44 -13.17
C CYS A 187 -13.06 9.99 -12.48
N GLY A 188 -14.18 9.45 -12.79
CA GLY A 188 -15.47 9.86 -12.28
C GLY A 188 -16.17 8.86 -11.39
N LEU A 189 -15.65 7.63 -11.23
CA LEU A 189 -16.32 6.57 -10.49
C LEU A 189 -15.81 6.44 -9.05
N ASN A 190 -16.69 6.01 -8.19
CA ASN A 190 -16.39 5.53 -6.87
C ASN A 190 -16.06 4.02 -6.95
N PRO A 191 -15.09 3.48 -6.25
CA PRO A 191 -14.24 4.11 -5.24
C PRO A 191 -13.34 5.20 -5.82
N PRO A 192 -12.66 6.02 -4.96
CA PRO A 192 -12.02 7.24 -5.42
C PRO A 192 -11.15 6.95 -6.63
N ALA A 193 -11.25 7.81 -7.64
CA ALA A 193 -10.49 7.62 -8.86
C ALA A 193 -9.02 7.35 -8.55
N PHE A 194 -8.51 6.22 -9.00
CA PHE A 194 -7.13 5.78 -8.75
C PHE A 194 -6.09 6.92 -8.86
N PRO A 195 -6.12 7.79 -9.88
CA PRO A 195 -5.15 8.86 -10.01
C PRO A 195 -5.22 9.93 -8.92
N ARG A 196 -6.27 9.97 -8.11
CA ARG A 196 -6.50 11.04 -7.13
C ARG A 196 -6.45 10.60 -5.70
N SER A 197 -6.64 9.30 -5.44
CA SER A 197 -6.62 8.78 -4.07
C SER A 197 -5.22 8.89 -3.48
N PRO A 198 -5.10 9.06 -2.16
CA PRO A 198 -3.84 8.79 -1.47
C PRO A 198 -3.43 7.32 -1.69
N ALA A 199 -2.15 7.01 -1.47
CA ALA A 199 -1.61 5.69 -1.82
C ALA A 199 -1.09 4.90 -0.62
N GLN A 200 -0.48 5.56 0.34
CA GLN A 200 0.08 4.88 1.51
C GLN A 200 0.19 5.80 2.71
N ILE A 201 0.01 5.24 3.89
CA ILE A 201 0.39 5.83 5.17
C ILE A 201 1.51 5.00 5.82
N GLY A 202 2.49 5.64 6.45
CA GLY A 202 3.56 4.97 7.19
C GLY A 202 4.09 5.82 8.32
N PHE A 203 4.42 5.19 9.46
CA PHE A 203 5.24 5.84 10.48
C PHE A 203 6.68 5.94 9.99
N THR A 204 7.37 7.03 10.38
CA THR A 204 8.84 7.07 10.32
C THR A 204 9.43 6.04 11.30
N PRO A 205 10.65 5.54 11.07
CA PRO A 205 11.26 4.52 11.94
C PRO A 205 11.37 4.93 13.43
N ASP A 206 11.55 6.22 13.70
CA ASP A 206 11.57 6.79 15.06
C ASP A 206 10.16 6.97 15.67
N GLY A 207 9.11 6.81 14.86
CA GLY A 207 7.71 6.88 15.28
C GLY A 207 7.21 8.29 15.59
N ASP A 208 7.98 9.33 15.30
CA ASP A 208 7.61 10.72 15.63
C ASP A 208 6.87 11.44 14.49
N LYS A 209 6.67 10.78 13.35
CA LYS A 209 5.91 11.31 12.21
C LYS A 209 5.11 10.24 11.49
N LEU A 210 4.03 10.69 10.85
CA LEU A 210 3.26 9.93 9.86
C LEU A 210 3.48 10.53 8.48
N VAL A 211 3.75 9.69 7.51
CA VAL A 211 3.93 10.07 6.11
C VAL A 211 2.77 9.54 5.28
N VAL A 212 2.23 10.37 4.40
CA VAL A 212 1.17 9.97 3.46
C VAL A 212 1.54 10.44 2.06
N THR A 213 1.53 9.51 1.10
CA THR A 213 1.66 9.83 -0.32
C THR A 213 0.29 10.07 -0.94
N VAL A 214 0.16 11.16 -1.72
CA VAL A 214 -1.10 11.58 -2.33
C VAL A 214 -0.92 11.77 -3.84
N LYS A 215 -1.39 10.80 -4.60
CA LYS A 215 -1.26 10.76 -6.07
C LYS A 215 -1.86 11.99 -6.75
N GLY A 216 -3.08 12.36 -6.37
CA GLY A 216 -3.85 13.39 -7.04
C GLY A 216 -3.25 14.78 -7.00
N THR A 217 -2.46 15.09 -6.00
CA THR A 217 -1.75 16.36 -5.83
C THR A 217 -0.25 16.21 -6.03
N ASN A 218 0.21 14.99 -6.33
CA ASN A 218 1.63 14.68 -6.46
C ASN A 218 2.43 15.19 -5.25
N SER A 219 1.96 14.87 -4.05
CA SER A 219 2.51 15.41 -2.81
C SER A 219 2.71 14.33 -1.75
N ILE A 220 3.59 14.66 -0.83
CA ILE A 220 3.84 13.88 0.39
C ILE A 220 3.50 14.77 1.58
N TYR A 221 2.64 14.27 2.44
CA TYR A 221 2.23 14.87 3.71
C TYR A 221 3.06 14.25 4.82
N VAL A 222 3.63 15.08 5.67
CA VAL A 222 4.38 14.66 6.86
C VAL A 222 3.73 15.28 8.09
N PHE A 223 3.05 14.47 8.86
CA PHE A 223 2.38 14.89 10.10
C PHE A 223 3.31 14.65 11.28
N PRO A 224 3.62 15.66 12.10
CA PRO A 224 4.29 15.42 13.37
C PRO A 224 3.39 14.59 14.29
N PHE A 225 3.97 13.65 15.02
CA PHE A 225 3.26 12.77 15.93
C PHE A 225 3.93 12.73 17.30
N ASP A 226 3.18 13.02 18.35
CA ASP A 226 3.67 13.10 19.73
C ASP A 226 3.26 11.91 20.61
N GLY A 227 2.80 10.81 19.98
CA GLY A 227 2.28 9.63 20.66
C GLY A 227 0.79 9.73 21.03
N LYS A 228 0.10 10.82 20.67
CA LYS A 228 -1.34 11.03 20.97
C LYS A 228 -2.16 11.24 19.70
N ALA A 229 -1.92 12.35 19.01
CA ALA A 229 -2.63 12.68 17.77
C ALA A 229 -1.68 13.41 16.82
N PRO A 230 -1.89 13.28 15.48
CA PRO A 230 -1.07 13.98 14.51
C PRO A 230 -1.32 15.49 14.57
N GLY A 231 -0.25 16.28 14.48
CA GLY A 231 -0.33 17.71 14.27
C GLY A 231 -0.67 18.09 12.83
N ALA A 232 -0.64 19.38 12.51
CA ALA A 232 -0.79 19.84 11.14
C ALA A 232 0.38 19.37 10.26
N PRO A 233 0.13 18.88 9.02
CA PRO A 233 1.18 18.36 8.18
C PRO A 233 2.04 19.45 7.53
N THR A 234 3.31 19.14 7.32
CA THR A 234 4.12 19.77 6.28
C THR A 234 3.82 19.05 4.96
N ILE A 235 3.59 19.79 3.89
CA ILE A 235 3.22 19.25 2.58
C ILE A 235 4.31 19.61 1.58
N THR A 236 4.93 18.59 1.01
CA THR A 236 5.89 18.75 -0.10
C THR A 236 5.24 18.26 -1.38
N GLN A 237 5.17 19.14 -2.38
CA GLN A 237 4.65 18.81 -3.70
C GLN A 237 5.83 18.59 -4.67
N ALA A 238 5.78 17.55 -5.48
CA ALA A 238 6.77 17.35 -6.53
C ALA A 238 6.71 18.49 -7.56
N PRO A 239 7.84 18.93 -8.09
CA PRO A 239 7.87 19.88 -9.18
C PRO A 239 7.31 19.26 -10.47
N GLY A 240 6.56 20.04 -11.23
CA GLY A 240 6.08 19.63 -12.57
C GLY A 240 4.56 19.53 -12.70
N PRO A 241 4.06 19.14 -13.89
CA PRO A 241 2.63 18.99 -14.13
C PRO A 241 2.05 17.88 -13.26
N THR A 242 0.81 18.04 -12.87
CA THR A 242 0.05 17.21 -11.95
C THR A 242 -0.25 15.82 -12.50
N ILE A 243 0.76 14.96 -12.58
CA ILE A 243 0.58 13.55 -12.86
C ILE A 243 0.93 12.76 -11.61
N PRO A 244 0.15 11.74 -11.26
CA PRO A 244 0.39 10.96 -10.06
C PRO A 244 1.78 10.37 -10.08
N THR A 245 2.66 10.86 -9.21
CA THR A 245 4.04 10.42 -9.20
C THR A 245 4.32 9.59 -7.96
N TYR A 246 3.95 10.07 -6.78
CA TYR A 246 4.26 9.38 -5.53
C TYR A 246 3.24 8.30 -5.19
N PHE A 247 3.71 7.05 -5.08
CA PHE A 247 2.86 5.91 -4.77
C PHE A 247 3.31 5.24 -3.46
N GLY A 248 3.79 4.00 -3.52
CA GLY A 248 4.25 3.27 -2.37
C GLY A 248 5.64 3.71 -1.91
N PHE A 249 5.92 3.52 -0.63
CA PHE A 249 7.21 3.89 -0.04
C PHE A 249 7.65 2.92 1.05
N SER A 250 8.93 3.00 1.38
CA SER A 250 9.52 2.35 2.54
C SER A 250 10.62 3.22 3.13
N PHE A 251 10.99 2.95 4.38
CA PHE A 251 12.13 3.59 5.04
C PHE A 251 13.27 2.61 5.20
N ASP A 252 14.50 3.08 5.03
CA ASP A 252 15.66 2.36 5.53
C ASP A 252 15.86 2.61 7.05
N ASP A 253 16.77 1.88 7.67
CA ASP A 253 17.05 2.01 9.12
C ASP A 253 17.63 3.39 9.49
N ALA A 254 18.17 4.14 8.53
CA ALA A 254 18.67 5.50 8.74
C ALA A 254 17.55 6.56 8.67
N GLY A 255 16.34 6.16 8.27
CA GLY A 255 15.17 7.03 8.15
C GLY A 255 15.06 7.74 6.81
N HIS A 256 15.80 7.28 5.78
CA HIS A 256 15.59 7.80 4.44
C HIS A 256 14.29 7.24 3.86
N LEU A 257 13.45 8.13 3.34
CA LEU A 257 12.22 7.79 2.66
C LEU A 257 12.51 7.43 1.21
N ILE A 258 12.15 6.23 0.78
CA ILE A 258 12.30 5.74 -0.61
C ILE A 258 10.91 5.57 -1.20
N VAL A 259 10.62 6.28 -2.30
CA VAL A 259 9.26 6.38 -2.87
C VAL A 259 9.28 5.91 -4.31
N ALA A 260 8.34 5.03 -4.66
CA ALA A 260 8.10 4.62 -6.04
C ALA A 260 7.27 5.66 -6.81
N GLU A 261 7.62 5.83 -8.08
CA GLU A 261 7.04 6.82 -8.98
C GLU A 261 6.60 6.13 -10.28
N PRO A 262 5.32 5.75 -10.40
CA PRO A 262 4.80 5.03 -11.56
C PRO A 262 5.03 5.73 -12.90
N PHE A 263 5.13 7.05 -12.87
CA PHE A 263 5.23 7.90 -14.07
C PHE A 263 6.42 8.87 -14.02
N GLY A 264 7.34 8.69 -13.09
CA GLY A 264 8.45 9.54 -12.69
C GLY A 264 8.99 10.50 -13.75
N THR A 265 9.81 10.01 -14.66
CA THR A 265 10.55 10.88 -15.60
C THR A 265 9.70 11.50 -16.71
N ALA A 266 8.54 10.95 -17.02
CA ALA A 266 7.76 11.43 -18.18
C ALA A 266 6.84 12.59 -17.83
N HIS A 267 6.42 12.70 -16.56
CA HIS A 267 5.37 13.62 -16.11
C HIS A 267 4.18 13.69 -17.12
N SER A 268 4.03 12.65 -17.91
CA SER A 268 3.00 12.46 -18.92
C SER A 268 2.61 11.01 -18.98
N ILE A 269 1.37 10.73 -19.26
CA ILE A 269 0.75 9.42 -19.27
C ILE A 269 1.43 8.49 -20.25
N PRO A 270 1.43 7.17 -19.93
CA PRO A 270 2.64 6.44 -19.66
C PRO A 270 3.39 6.27 -20.98
N ALA A 271 4.56 6.80 -21.06
CA ALA A 271 5.56 6.15 -21.87
C ALA A 271 5.95 4.86 -21.15
N ALA A 272 5.88 3.71 -21.81
CA ALA A 272 6.53 2.52 -21.33
C ALA A 272 7.99 2.90 -20.95
N GLY A 273 8.41 2.55 -19.73
CA GLY A 273 9.75 2.90 -19.29
C GLY A 273 9.91 4.24 -18.55
N ALA A 274 8.81 4.90 -18.17
CA ALA A 274 8.87 6.20 -17.49
C ALA A 274 8.95 6.11 -15.95
N SER A 275 8.87 4.94 -15.36
CA SER A 275 8.91 4.79 -13.91
C SER A 275 10.27 5.12 -13.31
N ALA A 276 10.23 5.65 -12.10
CA ALA A 276 11.40 6.05 -11.34
C ALA A 276 11.24 5.79 -9.84
N VAL A 277 12.28 6.06 -9.09
CA VAL A 277 12.30 6.01 -7.63
C VAL A 277 13.06 7.23 -7.11
N SER A 278 12.52 7.88 -6.10
CA SER A 278 13.19 8.99 -5.40
C SER A 278 13.47 8.64 -3.96
N SER A 279 14.47 9.31 -3.38
CA SER A 279 14.77 9.23 -1.95
C SER A 279 14.92 10.61 -1.31
N PHE A 280 14.53 10.68 -0.02
CA PHE A 280 14.47 11.93 0.73
C PHE A 280 14.93 11.73 2.17
N THR A 281 15.52 12.77 2.75
CA THR A 281 15.61 12.93 4.20
C THR A 281 14.40 13.74 4.69
N ILE A 282 13.81 13.33 5.82
CA ILE A 282 12.75 14.08 6.49
C ILE A 282 13.37 14.89 7.63
N THR A 283 13.22 16.21 7.58
CA THR A 283 13.70 17.08 8.67
C THR A 283 12.83 16.94 9.92
N ARG A 284 13.30 17.47 11.05
CA ARG A 284 12.48 17.51 12.27
C ARG A 284 11.17 18.25 12.09
N ARG A 285 11.10 19.22 11.17
CA ARG A 285 9.90 20.01 10.87
C ARG A 285 8.96 19.30 9.87
N GLY A 286 9.40 18.18 9.30
CA GLY A 286 8.64 17.43 8.27
C GLY A 286 8.93 17.86 6.84
N ASP A 287 9.91 18.77 6.60
CA ASP A 287 10.31 19.10 5.25
C ASP A 287 11.05 17.93 4.61
N LEU A 288 10.79 17.66 3.33
CA LEU A 288 11.50 16.68 2.54
C LEU A 288 12.70 17.33 1.84
N ILE A 289 13.88 16.79 2.08
CA ILE A 289 15.10 17.18 1.38
C ILE A 289 15.45 16.05 0.40
N PRO A 290 15.43 16.28 -0.91
CA PRO A 290 15.72 15.23 -1.89
C PRO A 290 17.20 14.82 -1.79
N ILE A 291 17.43 13.49 -1.86
CA ILE A 291 18.76 12.87 -1.96
C ILE A 291 18.96 12.39 -3.39
N SER A 292 18.05 11.58 -3.89
CA SER A 292 18.00 11.16 -5.29
C SER A 292 16.61 11.43 -5.85
N THR A 293 16.53 11.95 -7.06
CA THR A 293 15.26 12.26 -7.73
C THR A 293 15.18 11.56 -9.07
N ASP A 294 14.00 11.01 -9.37
CA ASP A 294 13.67 10.42 -10.67
C ASP A 294 14.70 9.40 -11.17
N VAL A 295 15.23 8.52 -10.28
CA VAL A 295 16.16 7.47 -10.70
C VAL A 295 15.42 6.42 -11.51
N ALA A 296 15.47 6.55 -12.83
CA ALA A 296 14.71 5.76 -13.78
C ALA A 296 15.11 4.27 -13.77
N ASN A 297 14.12 3.37 -13.95
CA ASN A 297 14.35 1.94 -14.10
C ASN A 297 13.96 1.37 -15.47
N ALA A 298 13.47 2.22 -16.37
CA ALA A 298 12.98 1.85 -17.69
C ALA A 298 11.80 0.84 -17.66
N GLN A 299 11.03 0.84 -16.55
CA GLN A 299 9.85 -0.01 -16.36
C GLN A 299 8.56 0.81 -16.40
N ALA A 300 7.43 0.13 -16.32
CA ALA A 300 6.11 0.73 -16.31
C ALA A 300 5.37 0.43 -14.99
N LEU A 301 4.76 1.47 -14.41
CA LEU A 301 3.94 1.39 -13.21
C LEU A 301 4.69 0.79 -12.02
N SER A 302 5.79 1.43 -11.62
CA SER A 302 6.53 1.15 -10.37
C SER A 302 5.72 1.65 -9.19
N CYS A 303 5.13 0.75 -8.42
CA CYS A 303 4.15 1.12 -7.40
C CYS A 303 4.55 0.74 -5.98
N TRP A 304 5.13 -0.43 -5.74
CA TRP A 304 5.40 -0.93 -4.40
C TRP A 304 6.89 -0.97 -4.11
N VAL A 305 7.23 -0.67 -2.86
CA VAL A 305 8.62 -0.62 -2.37
C VAL A 305 8.80 -1.59 -1.22
N ALA A 306 9.85 -2.41 -1.30
CA ALA A 306 10.34 -3.21 -0.18
C ALA A 306 11.86 -3.03 -0.04
N ILE A 307 12.37 -3.03 1.20
CA ILE A 307 13.80 -2.88 1.48
C ILE A 307 14.33 -4.18 2.09
N ASP A 308 15.53 -4.59 1.70
CA ASP A 308 16.21 -5.74 2.28
C ASP A 308 16.23 -5.66 3.81
N PRO A 309 15.62 -6.60 4.53
CA PRO A 309 15.42 -6.47 5.97
C PRO A 309 16.69 -6.78 6.79
N ILE A 310 17.78 -7.18 6.15
CA ILE A 310 19.05 -7.51 6.82
C ILE A 310 20.08 -6.41 6.64
N THR A 311 20.39 -6.05 5.40
CA THR A 311 21.49 -5.12 5.11
C THR A 311 21.04 -3.69 4.94
N GLN A 312 19.74 -3.47 4.66
CA GLN A 312 19.16 -2.14 4.38
C GLN A 312 19.83 -1.44 3.17
N ARG A 313 20.54 -2.21 2.33
CA ARG A 313 21.34 -1.68 1.21
C ARG A 313 20.67 -1.84 -0.14
N TYR A 314 19.54 -2.53 -0.19
CA TYR A 314 18.83 -2.82 -1.44
C TYR A 314 17.35 -2.50 -1.30
N ALA A 315 16.82 -1.75 -2.27
CA ALA A 315 15.39 -1.55 -2.45
C ALA A 315 14.91 -2.34 -3.66
N TYR A 316 13.75 -2.97 -3.51
CA TYR A 316 13.05 -3.71 -4.55
C TYR A 316 11.76 -2.98 -4.89
N ILE A 317 11.53 -2.82 -6.19
CA ILE A 317 10.40 -2.04 -6.69
C ILE A 317 9.58 -2.96 -7.59
N ASP A 318 8.33 -3.18 -7.24
CA ASP A 318 7.44 -3.97 -8.08
C ASP A 318 6.80 -3.09 -9.17
N ASN A 319 6.99 -3.51 -10.42
CA ASN A 319 6.58 -2.81 -11.62
C ASN A 319 5.36 -3.51 -12.22
N ASN A 320 4.17 -3.08 -11.81
CA ASN A 320 2.91 -3.70 -12.21
C ASN A 320 2.77 -3.80 -13.74
N GLY A 321 3.01 -2.70 -14.45
CA GLY A 321 2.86 -2.65 -15.91
C GLY A 321 3.88 -3.48 -16.66
N SER A 322 5.07 -3.68 -16.10
CA SER A 322 6.13 -4.52 -16.68
C SER A 322 6.12 -5.97 -16.17
N ASN A 323 5.32 -6.28 -15.15
CA ASN A 323 5.24 -7.60 -14.53
C ASN A 323 6.62 -8.13 -14.08
N ASN A 324 7.39 -7.27 -13.43
CA ASN A 324 8.74 -7.59 -12.95
C ASN A 324 9.11 -6.76 -11.70
N ILE A 325 10.23 -7.09 -11.09
CA ILE A 325 10.82 -6.36 -9.97
C ILE A 325 12.13 -5.75 -10.42
N SER A 326 12.32 -4.45 -10.16
CA SER A 326 13.63 -3.77 -10.25
C SER A 326 14.31 -3.76 -8.89
N SER A 327 15.65 -3.70 -8.88
CA SER A 327 16.43 -3.50 -7.66
C SER A 327 17.34 -2.29 -7.75
N TYR A 328 17.54 -1.62 -6.61
CA TYR A 328 18.42 -0.47 -6.44
C TYR A 328 19.36 -0.70 -5.27
N THR A 329 20.56 -0.16 -5.34
CA THR A 329 21.41 -0.01 -4.16
C THR A 329 21.06 1.29 -3.42
N ILE A 330 21.09 1.22 -2.09
CA ILE A 330 20.92 2.36 -1.19
C ILE A 330 22.29 2.70 -0.59
N GLY A 331 22.78 3.91 -0.84
CA GLY A 331 23.99 4.44 -0.21
C GLY A 331 23.75 4.78 1.26
N HIS A 332 24.84 4.92 2.04
CA HIS A 332 24.73 5.33 3.45
C HIS A 332 24.08 6.71 3.66
N ASP A 333 24.07 7.53 2.64
CA ASP A 333 23.43 8.84 2.60
C ASP A 333 22.00 8.79 2.04
N GLY A 334 21.49 7.59 1.76
CA GLY A 334 20.17 7.37 1.15
C GLY A 334 20.16 7.53 -0.38
N SER A 335 21.32 7.73 -1.02
CA SER A 335 21.42 7.83 -2.48
C SER A 335 21.05 6.52 -3.16
N LEU A 336 20.34 6.61 -4.29
CA LEU A 336 19.84 5.46 -5.05
C LEU A 336 20.65 5.28 -6.34
N THR A 337 21.00 4.02 -6.64
CA THR A 337 21.55 3.63 -7.94
C THR A 337 20.83 2.38 -8.44
N LEU A 338 20.33 2.41 -9.67
CA LEU A 338 19.71 1.24 -10.28
C LEU A 338 20.73 0.09 -10.36
N LEU A 339 20.42 -1.03 -9.71
CA LEU A 339 21.22 -2.25 -9.74
C LEU A 339 20.77 -3.14 -10.90
N GLN A 340 19.50 -3.46 -10.97
CA GLN A 340 18.93 -4.27 -12.04
C GLN A 340 17.52 -3.73 -12.40
N ALA A 341 17.34 -3.39 -13.69
CA ALA A 341 16.03 -2.99 -14.19
C ALA A 341 15.00 -4.13 -14.13
N ASN A 342 15.49 -5.38 -14.19
CA ASN A 342 14.69 -6.60 -14.10
C ASN A 342 15.41 -7.63 -13.21
N ALA A 343 15.25 -7.51 -11.91
CA ALA A 343 15.82 -8.44 -10.92
C ALA A 343 15.01 -9.75 -10.82
N ALA A 344 13.71 -9.69 -11.08
CA ALA A 344 12.81 -10.85 -11.11
C ALA A 344 11.64 -10.61 -12.05
N THR A 345 11.09 -11.67 -12.65
CA THR A 345 9.94 -11.64 -13.57
C THR A 345 8.73 -12.34 -12.98
N GLY A 346 7.53 -11.96 -13.44
CA GLY A 346 6.29 -12.66 -13.08
C GLY A 346 5.76 -12.31 -11.69
N SER A 347 6.23 -11.21 -11.10
CA SER A 347 5.76 -10.71 -9.80
C SER A 347 4.29 -10.31 -9.82
N GLY A 348 3.83 -9.79 -10.94
CA GLY A 348 2.45 -9.39 -11.16
C GLY A 348 1.98 -8.15 -10.41
N GLY A 349 2.87 -7.60 -9.59
CA GLY A 349 2.82 -6.28 -8.97
C GLY A 349 1.55 -5.82 -8.30
N ASN A 350 1.20 -6.39 -7.14
CA ASN A 350 0.04 -5.90 -6.36
C ASN A 350 0.34 -5.67 -4.88
N ASP A 351 1.44 -6.11 -4.40
CA ASP A 351 2.05 -5.80 -3.12
C ASP A 351 3.31 -6.64 -2.92
N MET A 352 4.21 -6.17 -2.06
CA MET A 352 5.41 -6.90 -1.68
C MET A 352 5.60 -6.91 -0.17
N ALA A 353 6.22 -7.97 0.31
CA ALA A 353 6.66 -8.07 1.70
C ALA A 353 8.03 -8.74 1.77
N VAL A 354 8.80 -8.38 2.78
CA VAL A 354 10.10 -8.99 3.09
C VAL A 354 10.06 -9.69 4.43
N ALA A 355 10.79 -10.76 4.54
CA ALA A 355 11.00 -11.47 5.81
C ALA A 355 12.45 -11.86 5.99
N ARG A 356 12.86 -12.07 7.23
CA ARG A 356 14.20 -12.54 7.58
C ARG A 356 14.14 -13.60 8.67
N ASP A 357 15.10 -14.49 8.66
CA ASP A 357 15.40 -15.41 9.76
C ASP A 357 16.87 -15.85 9.70
N ARG A 358 17.18 -16.94 10.40
CA ARG A 358 18.53 -17.54 10.39
C ARG A 358 18.95 -18.07 9.02
N GLY A 359 18.00 -18.34 8.12
CA GLY A 359 18.24 -18.84 6.76
C GLY A 359 18.52 -17.74 5.75
N GLY A 360 18.26 -16.48 6.08
CA GLY A 360 18.52 -15.33 5.19
C GLY A 360 17.35 -14.35 5.11
N ALA A 361 17.37 -13.56 4.03
CA ALA A 361 16.32 -12.62 3.68
C ALA A 361 15.52 -13.12 2.49
N PHE A 362 14.23 -12.87 2.51
CA PHE A 362 13.29 -13.32 1.48
C PHE A 362 12.38 -12.18 1.05
N LEU A 363 12.08 -12.15 -0.23
CA LEU A 363 11.10 -11.25 -0.84
C LEU A 363 9.91 -12.07 -1.33
N TYR A 364 8.72 -11.58 -1.03
CA TYR A 364 7.46 -12.13 -1.51
C TYR A 364 6.72 -11.06 -2.30
N ALA A 365 6.12 -11.45 -3.43
CA ALA A 365 5.32 -10.54 -4.24
C ALA A 365 3.98 -11.18 -4.61
N LEU A 366 2.92 -10.41 -4.43
CA LEU A 366 1.56 -10.80 -4.73
C LEU A 366 1.25 -10.56 -6.21
N ASN A 367 0.88 -11.61 -6.93
CA ASN A 367 0.34 -11.52 -8.29
C ASN A 367 -1.17 -11.78 -8.26
N ALA A 368 -1.97 -10.70 -8.16
CA ALA A 368 -3.43 -10.80 -8.11
C ALA A 368 -4.04 -11.30 -9.42
N THR A 369 -3.37 -11.08 -10.56
CA THR A 369 -3.86 -11.54 -11.88
C THR A 369 -3.99 -13.06 -11.95
N ASN A 370 -3.04 -13.77 -11.33
CA ASN A 370 -3.03 -15.25 -11.35
C ASN A 370 -3.26 -15.89 -9.98
N GLY A 371 -3.52 -15.09 -8.93
CA GLY A 371 -3.78 -15.56 -7.56
C GLY A 371 -2.60 -16.24 -6.88
N LYS A 372 -1.37 -15.80 -7.20
CA LYS A 372 -0.12 -16.39 -6.70
C LYS A 372 0.63 -15.42 -5.80
N VAL A 373 1.47 -15.98 -4.94
CA VAL A 373 2.54 -15.26 -4.25
C VAL A 373 3.86 -15.88 -4.71
N GLY A 374 4.66 -15.11 -5.44
CA GLY A 374 6.03 -15.45 -5.81
C GLY A 374 6.97 -15.28 -4.62
N ALA A 375 8.04 -16.06 -4.57
CA ALA A 375 9.01 -16.04 -3.50
C ALA A 375 10.45 -16.08 -4.04
N TRP A 376 11.33 -15.26 -3.45
CA TRP A 376 12.74 -15.15 -3.81
C TRP A 376 13.62 -15.06 -2.57
N THR A 377 14.78 -15.67 -2.63
CA THR A 377 15.88 -15.38 -1.71
C THR A 377 16.50 -14.05 -2.14
N ILE A 378 16.75 -13.15 -1.19
CA ILE A 378 17.58 -11.95 -1.38
C ILE A 378 19.03 -12.37 -1.16
N ASN A 379 19.85 -12.31 -2.20
CA ASN A 379 21.25 -12.63 -2.12
C ASN A 379 22.08 -11.46 -1.55
N HIS A 380 23.26 -11.74 -1.05
CA HIS A 380 24.16 -10.73 -0.45
C HIS A 380 24.53 -9.57 -1.39
N ASP A 381 24.50 -9.79 -2.69
CA ASP A 381 24.74 -8.79 -3.74
C ASP A 381 23.48 -8.04 -4.19
N GLY A 382 22.33 -8.28 -3.54
CA GLY A 382 21.05 -7.67 -3.88
C GLY A 382 20.30 -8.33 -5.03
N SER A 383 20.88 -9.37 -5.65
CA SER A 383 20.18 -10.15 -6.67
C SER A 383 19.10 -11.05 -6.04
N LEU A 384 18.12 -11.45 -6.84
CA LEU A 384 17.01 -12.30 -6.41
C LEU A 384 17.12 -13.69 -7.03
N THR A 385 17.04 -14.72 -6.19
CA THR A 385 16.96 -16.11 -6.65
C THR A 385 15.56 -16.67 -6.35
N SER A 386 14.82 -17.06 -7.40
CA SER A 386 13.47 -17.62 -7.22
C SER A 386 13.50 -18.92 -6.44
N ILE A 387 12.64 -19.03 -5.45
CA ILE A 387 12.37 -20.25 -4.67
C ILE A 387 10.98 -20.81 -4.93
N GLY A 388 10.29 -20.27 -5.94
CA GLY A 388 9.00 -20.76 -6.39
C GLY A 388 7.85 -19.80 -6.15
N ALA A 389 6.64 -20.34 -6.17
CA ALA A 389 5.43 -19.59 -5.91
C ALA A 389 4.36 -20.49 -5.31
N VAL A 390 3.46 -19.92 -4.53
CA VAL A 390 2.27 -20.59 -4.00
C VAL A 390 1.01 -20.03 -4.64
N THR A 391 -0.03 -20.85 -4.70
CA THR A 391 -1.39 -20.50 -5.10
C THR A 391 -2.31 -20.49 -3.89
N GLY A 392 -3.54 -20.00 -4.04
CA GLY A 392 -4.54 -20.03 -2.96
C GLY A 392 -5.32 -18.76 -2.83
N LEU A 393 -4.94 -17.69 -3.55
CA LEU A 393 -5.75 -16.50 -3.73
C LEU A 393 -6.62 -16.65 -5.00
N PRO A 394 -7.81 -16.05 -5.03
CA PRO A 394 -8.61 -16.03 -6.24
C PRO A 394 -7.92 -15.21 -7.34
N ALA A 395 -7.79 -15.78 -8.53
CA ALA A 395 -7.17 -15.11 -9.68
C ALA A 395 -8.08 -14.00 -10.23
N ALA A 396 -7.49 -12.90 -10.65
CA ALA A 396 -8.17 -11.74 -11.24
C ALA A 396 -9.38 -11.25 -10.42
N ALA A 397 -9.29 -11.34 -9.10
CA ALA A 397 -10.37 -10.99 -8.17
C ALA A 397 -10.02 -9.81 -7.25
N GLY A 398 -8.93 -9.09 -7.54
CA GLY A 398 -8.53 -7.88 -6.82
C GLY A 398 -7.78 -8.12 -5.52
N ALA A 399 -7.16 -9.29 -5.33
CA ALA A 399 -6.34 -9.57 -4.15
C ALA A 399 -5.27 -8.50 -3.94
N GLN A 400 -5.12 -8.00 -2.70
CA GLN A 400 -4.16 -6.97 -2.34
C GLN A 400 -3.84 -7.02 -0.85
N GLY A 401 -2.67 -6.49 -0.47
CA GLY A 401 -2.15 -6.57 0.88
C GLY A 401 -1.35 -7.86 1.11
N LEU A 402 -0.06 -7.70 1.37
CA LEU A 402 0.87 -8.77 1.69
C LEU A 402 1.71 -8.37 2.88
N ALA A 403 1.87 -9.27 3.85
CA ALA A 403 2.74 -9.06 5.00
C ALA A 403 3.49 -10.36 5.31
N ALA A 404 4.74 -10.25 5.76
CA ALA A 404 5.61 -11.40 6.05
C ALA A 404 6.53 -11.11 7.24
N TYR A 405 6.94 -12.14 7.98
CA TYR A 405 7.90 -12.04 9.09
C TYR A 405 8.69 -13.34 9.26
#